data_abf85fd3ee6c3efeac64e7069c7f10f1
#
_entry.id   abf85fd3ee6c3efeac64e7069c7f10f1
#
_cell.length_a   1.000
_cell.length_b   1.000
_cell.length_c   1.000
_cell.angle_alpha   90.00
_cell.angle_beta   90.00
_cell.angle_gamma   90.00
#
_symmetry.space_group_name_H-M   'P 1'
#
loop_
_entity.id
_entity.type
_entity.pdbx_description
1 polymer ?
#
loop_
_entity_poly.entity_id
_entity_poly.type
_entity_poly.pdbx_seq_one_letter_code
_entity_poly.pdbx_strand_id
1 'polypeptide(L)'
;MAVVSNSVEIRCTPEEAFDYLSDHRSELEWNPGIESIDKITDGPVGLGTKYRAKWKSAPKAVEVETTAYDRPHGWTVHNGGPVEVTVTIRLQPTAAGTRLSSDFDARPHGLFRLVFPLFLVKLRKEEAANMTYLKTALERRAAAGQPS
;
A
#
# COMPACT_ATOMS: atom_id res chain seq x y z
N MET A 1 11.52 14.54 -6.91
CA MET A 1 11.32 13.12 -6.63
C MET A 1 11.64 12.85 -5.16
N ALA A 2 10.73 12.23 -4.44
CA ALA A 2 10.95 11.92 -3.03
C ALA A 2 10.50 10.49 -2.76
N VAL A 3 11.35 9.73 -2.07
CA VAL A 3 11.06 8.34 -1.70
C VAL A 3 10.94 8.23 -0.19
N VAL A 4 9.83 7.68 0.26
CA VAL A 4 9.59 7.35 1.66
C VAL A 4 9.69 5.84 1.81
N SER A 5 10.69 5.36 2.54
CA SER A 5 10.94 3.94 2.72
C SER A 5 10.65 3.53 4.14
N ASN A 6 9.95 2.41 4.28
CA ASN A 6 9.61 1.84 5.58
C ASN A 6 9.78 0.32 5.52
N SER A 7 9.97 -0.29 6.67
CA SER A 7 9.93 -1.74 6.78
C SER A 7 9.34 -2.15 8.12
N VAL A 8 8.75 -3.32 8.17
CA VAL A 8 8.15 -3.87 9.39
C VAL A 8 8.22 -5.39 9.33
N GLU A 9 8.41 -6.00 10.49
CA GLU A 9 8.38 -7.45 10.62
C GLU A 9 7.00 -7.89 11.13
N ILE A 10 6.42 -8.88 10.45
CA ILE A 10 5.04 -9.32 10.69
C ILE A 10 5.04 -10.82 10.95
N ARG A 11 4.30 -11.23 11.96
CA ARG A 11 4.17 -12.66 12.32
C ARG A 11 3.09 -13.32 11.47
N CYS A 12 3.41 -13.54 10.21
CA CYS A 12 2.60 -14.27 9.25
C CYS A 12 3.52 -14.77 8.13
N THR A 13 3.02 -15.65 7.28
CA THR A 13 3.80 -16.11 6.12
C THR A 13 3.82 -15.04 5.04
N PRO A 14 4.81 -15.06 4.13
CA PRO A 14 4.80 -14.16 2.97
C PRO A 14 3.53 -14.32 2.12
N GLU A 15 3.04 -15.54 1.95
CA GLU A 15 1.82 -15.82 1.20
C GLU A 15 0.60 -15.14 1.84
N GLU A 16 0.47 -15.26 3.16
CA GLU A 16 -0.63 -14.59 3.90
C GLU A 16 -0.56 -13.08 3.75
N ALA A 17 0.62 -12.51 3.91
CA ALA A 17 0.82 -11.06 3.76
C ALA A 17 0.53 -10.61 2.34
N PHE A 18 1.03 -11.34 1.34
CA PHE A 18 0.84 -11.02 -0.06
C PHE A 18 -0.63 -11.06 -0.44
N ASP A 19 -1.33 -12.15 -0.13
CA ASP A 19 -2.72 -12.32 -0.56
C ASP A 19 -3.65 -11.28 0.07
N TYR A 20 -3.36 -10.88 1.29
CA TYR A 20 -4.15 -9.86 1.97
C TYR A 20 -3.86 -8.45 1.46
N LEU A 21 -2.57 -8.08 1.41
CA LEU A 21 -2.17 -6.70 1.12
C LEU A 21 -2.19 -6.34 -0.36
N SER A 22 -1.96 -7.30 -1.25
CA SER A 22 -1.96 -7.03 -2.69
C SER A 22 -3.35 -6.73 -3.24
N ASP A 23 -4.38 -7.14 -2.51
CA ASP A 23 -5.75 -6.67 -2.76
C ASP A 23 -5.92 -5.36 -1.98
N HIS A 24 -5.84 -4.24 -2.69
CA HIS A 24 -5.83 -2.92 -2.06
C HIS A 24 -7.15 -2.55 -1.39
N ARG A 25 -8.22 -3.31 -1.61
CA ARG A 25 -9.46 -3.14 -0.85
C ARG A 25 -9.26 -3.44 0.63
N SER A 26 -8.21 -4.20 0.98
CA SER A 26 -7.87 -4.47 2.38
C SER A 26 -7.50 -3.20 3.15
N GLU A 27 -7.09 -2.14 2.46
CA GLU A 27 -6.75 -0.87 3.11
C GLU A 27 -7.92 -0.28 3.89
N LEU A 28 -9.16 -0.62 3.51
CA LEU A 28 -10.33 -0.19 4.27
C LEU A 28 -10.34 -0.72 5.70
N GLU A 29 -9.58 -1.79 5.96
CA GLU A 29 -9.51 -2.42 7.28
C GLU A 29 -8.40 -1.86 8.16
N TRP A 30 -7.35 -1.29 7.55
CA TRP A 30 -6.18 -0.89 8.34
C TRP A 30 -5.66 0.52 8.07
N ASN A 31 -6.00 1.13 6.95
CA ASN A 31 -5.50 2.47 6.58
C ASN A 31 -6.53 3.55 6.94
N PRO A 32 -6.32 4.32 8.03
CA PRO A 32 -7.31 5.31 8.42
C PRO A 32 -7.42 6.50 7.46
N GLY A 33 -6.45 6.68 6.58
CA GLY A 33 -6.46 7.75 5.59
C GLY A 33 -7.30 7.47 4.35
N ILE A 34 -7.72 6.23 4.15
CA ILE A 34 -8.52 5.86 2.96
C ILE A 34 -10.01 6.04 3.24
N GLU A 35 -10.72 6.69 2.33
CA GLU A 35 -12.16 6.88 2.43
C GLU A 35 -12.92 5.80 1.69
N SER A 36 -12.50 5.49 0.45
CA SER A 36 -13.13 4.45 -0.35
C SER A 36 -12.12 3.86 -1.32
N ILE A 37 -12.32 2.60 -1.66
CA ILE A 37 -11.52 1.93 -2.68
C ILE A 37 -12.37 0.83 -3.31
N ASP A 38 -12.46 0.87 -4.65
CA ASP A 38 -13.24 -0.07 -5.44
C ASP A 38 -12.36 -0.68 -6.51
N LYS A 39 -12.49 -1.99 -6.69
CA LYS A 39 -11.83 -2.68 -7.79
C LYS A 39 -12.67 -2.50 -9.04
N ILE A 40 -12.09 -1.88 -10.07
CA ILE A 40 -12.83 -1.52 -11.29
C ILE A 40 -12.57 -2.46 -12.47
N THR A 41 -11.57 -3.32 -12.38
CA THR A 41 -11.32 -4.36 -13.39
C THR A 41 -11.95 -5.68 -12.95
N ASP A 42 -12.37 -6.48 -13.92
CA ASP A 42 -12.90 -7.82 -13.65
C ASP A 42 -11.78 -8.83 -13.41
N GLY A 43 -12.13 -9.97 -12.84
CA GLY A 43 -11.21 -11.06 -12.63
C GLY A 43 -10.43 -10.97 -11.32
N PRO A 44 -9.51 -11.92 -11.08
CA PRO A 44 -8.72 -11.94 -9.86
C PRO A 44 -7.72 -10.80 -9.79
N VAL A 45 -7.31 -10.46 -8.58
CA VAL A 45 -6.26 -9.48 -8.33
C VAL A 45 -4.94 -9.98 -8.95
N GLY A 46 -4.27 -9.10 -9.67
CA GLY A 46 -3.01 -9.43 -10.32
C GLY A 46 -2.48 -8.28 -11.14
N LEU A 47 -1.59 -8.58 -12.07
CA LEU A 47 -1.04 -7.59 -12.98
C LEU A 47 -2.17 -6.95 -13.79
N GLY A 48 -2.17 -5.63 -13.85
CA GLY A 48 -3.18 -4.87 -14.59
C GLY A 48 -4.46 -4.58 -13.81
N THR A 49 -4.60 -5.10 -12.60
CA THR A 49 -5.76 -4.78 -11.76
C THR A 49 -5.79 -3.29 -11.46
N LYS A 50 -6.96 -2.68 -11.59
CA LYS A 50 -7.16 -1.26 -11.34
C LYS A 50 -8.19 -1.05 -10.24
N TYR A 51 -7.91 -0.04 -9.41
CA TYR A 51 -8.80 0.38 -8.33
C TYR A 51 -9.11 1.86 -8.49
N ARG A 52 -10.29 2.27 -8.05
CA ARG A 52 -10.60 3.68 -7.84
C ARG A 52 -10.51 3.93 -6.35
N ALA A 53 -9.55 4.75 -5.95
CA ALA A 53 -9.27 5.02 -4.54
C ALA A 53 -9.46 6.49 -4.23
N LYS A 54 -10.07 6.79 -3.09
CA LYS A 54 -10.18 8.16 -2.58
C LYS A 54 -9.65 8.21 -1.17
N TRP A 55 -8.70 9.09 -0.95
CA TRP A 55 -8.19 9.41 0.38
C TRP A 55 -8.99 10.54 1.01
N LYS A 56 -9.12 10.53 2.32
CA LYS A 56 -9.88 11.55 3.07
C LYS A 56 -9.32 12.95 2.84
N SER A 57 -8.01 13.07 2.66
CA SER A 57 -7.32 14.35 2.45
C SER A 57 -7.33 14.82 1.00
N ALA A 58 -7.83 14.02 0.08
CA ALA A 58 -7.84 14.35 -1.34
C ALA A 58 -9.23 14.75 -1.81
N PRO A 59 -9.34 15.73 -2.73
CA PRO A 59 -10.66 16.18 -3.21
C PRO A 59 -11.30 15.21 -4.19
N LYS A 60 -10.49 14.36 -4.86
CA LYS A 60 -10.98 13.47 -5.91
C LYS A 60 -10.39 12.08 -5.78
N ALA A 61 -11.14 11.10 -6.28
CA ALA A 61 -10.63 9.74 -6.42
C ALA A 61 -9.58 9.69 -7.54
N VAL A 62 -8.65 8.74 -7.40
CA VAL A 62 -7.64 8.46 -8.42
C VAL A 62 -7.71 6.99 -8.79
N GLU A 63 -7.22 6.68 -10.00
CA GLU A 63 -7.12 5.31 -10.46
C GLU A 63 -5.74 4.78 -10.12
N VAL A 64 -5.71 3.65 -9.44
CA VAL A 64 -4.46 2.98 -9.04
C VAL A 64 -4.35 1.67 -9.80
N GLU A 65 -3.23 1.43 -10.43
CA GLU A 65 -3.01 0.23 -11.24
C GLU A 65 -1.87 -0.61 -10.67
N THR A 66 -2.07 -1.92 -10.64
CA THR A 66 -1.00 -2.87 -10.32
C THR A 66 -0.13 -3.06 -11.55
N THR A 67 1.10 -2.56 -11.50
CA THR A 67 2.03 -2.54 -12.63
C THR A 67 3.09 -3.64 -12.58
N ALA A 68 3.25 -4.28 -11.43
CA ALA A 68 4.10 -5.46 -11.27
C ALA A 68 3.47 -6.36 -10.21
N TYR A 69 3.60 -7.67 -10.39
CA TYR A 69 2.94 -8.63 -9.53
C TYR A 69 3.73 -9.94 -9.54
N ASP A 70 4.37 -10.25 -8.44
CA ASP A 70 5.21 -11.44 -8.31
C ASP A 70 4.93 -12.12 -6.95
N ARG A 71 3.95 -12.99 -6.93
CA ARG A 71 3.52 -13.69 -5.69
C ARG A 71 4.56 -14.75 -5.31
N PRO A 72 4.96 -14.84 -4.06
CA PRO A 72 4.62 -14.01 -2.89
C PRO A 72 5.71 -12.97 -2.56
N HIS A 73 6.51 -12.55 -3.54
CA HIS A 73 7.71 -11.74 -3.33
C HIS A 73 7.42 -10.24 -3.28
N GLY A 74 6.46 -9.75 -4.05
CA GLY A 74 6.15 -8.33 -4.06
C GLY A 74 5.25 -7.90 -5.20
N TRP A 75 4.89 -6.63 -5.16
CA TRP A 75 4.08 -6.01 -6.20
C TRP A 75 4.34 -4.51 -6.22
N THR A 76 3.92 -3.87 -7.33
CA THR A 76 4.04 -2.42 -7.50
C THR A 76 2.70 -1.89 -7.95
N VAL A 77 2.29 -0.75 -7.39
CA VAL A 77 1.12 -0.01 -7.85
C VAL A 77 1.52 1.41 -8.20
N HIS A 78 0.77 2.01 -9.12
CA HIS A 78 1.03 3.35 -9.62
C HIS A 78 -0.28 4.11 -9.80
N ASN A 79 -0.29 5.38 -9.44
CA ASN A 79 -1.36 6.30 -9.79
C ASN A 79 -0.78 7.61 -10.31
N GLY A 80 -1.49 8.19 -11.28
CA GLY A 80 -1.20 9.54 -11.76
C GLY A 80 -1.93 10.59 -10.92
N GLY A 81 -2.01 11.80 -11.45
CA GLY A 81 -2.70 12.91 -10.81
C GLY A 81 -1.76 14.01 -10.38
N PRO A 82 -2.23 14.95 -9.54
CA PRO A 82 -1.41 16.10 -9.09
C PRO A 82 -0.15 15.66 -8.35
N VAL A 83 -0.21 14.53 -7.65
CA VAL A 83 0.97 13.86 -7.11
C VAL A 83 0.98 12.45 -7.67
N GLU A 84 1.95 12.19 -8.53
CA GLU A 84 2.13 10.86 -9.09
C GLU A 84 2.82 9.97 -8.07
N VAL A 85 2.27 8.78 -7.83
CA VAL A 85 2.76 7.88 -6.79
C VAL A 85 3.04 6.50 -7.35
N THR A 86 4.19 5.96 -7.00
CA THR A 86 4.54 4.56 -7.26
C THR A 86 4.93 3.92 -5.93
N VAL A 87 4.24 2.86 -5.57
CA VAL A 87 4.54 2.12 -4.33
C VAL A 87 5.01 0.73 -4.70
N THR A 88 6.19 0.36 -4.22
CA THR A 88 6.74 -0.98 -4.40
C THR A 88 6.81 -1.66 -3.04
N ILE A 89 6.19 -2.81 -2.94
CA ILE A 89 6.19 -3.64 -1.73
C ILE A 89 7.00 -4.89 -1.99
N ARG A 90 7.88 -5.23 -1.05
CA ARG A 90 8.66 -6.47 -1.09
C ARG A 90 8.46 -7.23 0.18
N LEU A 91 8.36 -8.55 0.05
CA LEU A 91 8.15 -9.46 1.17
C LEU A 91 9.28 -10.48 1.21
N GLN A 92 9.90 -10.65 2.37
CA GLN A 92 10.98 -11.62 2.58
C GLN A 92 10.67 -12.48 3.80
N PRO A 93 10.84 -13.81 3.70
CA PRO A 93 10.67 -14.65 4.89
C PRO A 93 11.77 -14.37 5.90
N THR A 94 11.40 -14.39 7.19
CA THR A 94 12.33 -14.23 8.30
C THR A 94 12.08 -15.32 9.33
N ALA A 95 12.95 -15.43 10.34
CA ALA A 95 12.75 -16.39 11.42
C ALA A 95 11.44 -16.14 12.19
N ALA A 96 11.00 -14.88 12.29
CA ALA A 96 9.79 -14.50 13.00
C ALA A 96 8.54 -14.52 12.12
N GLY A 97 8.69 -14.56 10.79
CA GLY A 97 7.59 -14.53 9.86
C GLY A 97 7.95 -13.88 8.53
N THR A 98 7.59 -12.63 8.35
CA THR A 98 7.81 -11.89 7.09
C THR A 98 8.31 -10.48 7.38
N ARG A 99 9.32 -10.06 6.63
CA ARG A 99 9.71 -8.64 6.57
C ARG A 99 9.04 -8.00 5.35
N LEU A 100 8.25 -6.98 5.59
CA LEU A 100 7.66 -6.15 4.54
C LEU A 100 8.50 -4.89 4.40
N SER A 101 8.89 -4.57 3.16
CA SER A 101 9.57 -3.32 2.84
C SER A 101 8.71 -2.55 1.84
N SER A 102 8.58 -1.25 2.06
CA SER A 102 7.77 -0.37 1.22
C SER A 102 8.58 0.82 0.76
N ASP A 103 8.63 1.04 -0.54
CA ASP A 103 9.19 2.25 -1.15
C ASP A 103 8.04 3.02 -1.78
N PHE A 104 7.81 4.22 -1.26
CA PHE A 104 6.75 5.12 -1.71
C PHE A 104 7.41 6.29 -2.44
N ASP A 105 7.33 6.29 -3.77
CA ASP A 105 7.91 7.33 -4.61
C ASP A 105 6.81 8.31 -5.02
N ALA A 106 6.88 9.55 -4.52
CA ALA A 106 5.90 10.58 -4.80
C ALA A 106 6.52 11.70 -5.64
N ARG A 107 5.85 12.06 -6.73
CA ARG A 107 6.30 13.10 -7.67
C ARG A 107 5.21 14.14 -7.84
N PRO A 108 5.41 15.35 -7.29
CA PRO A 108 4.42 16.42 -7.45
C PRO A 108 4.49 17.03 -8.83
N HIS A 109 3.34 17.45 -9.34
CA HIS A 109 3.21 18.16 -10.61
C HIS A 109 2.56 19.52 -10.40
N GLY A 110 2.95 20.51 -11.24
CA GLY A 110 2.33 21.83 -11.23
C GLY A 110 2.51 22.55 -9.90
N LEU A 111 1.45 23.17 -9.43
CA LEU A 111 1.45 23.96 -8.21
C LEU A 111 1.70 23.14 -6.94
N PHE A 112 1.48 21.83 -6.99
CA PHE A 112 1.75 20.95 -5.86
C PHE A 112 3.22 20.93 -5.47
N ARG A 113 4.12 21.30 -6.39
CA ARG A 113 5.55 21.41 -6.07
C ARG A 113 5.82 22.41 -4.94
N LEU A 114 5.00 23.45 -4.85
CA LEU A 114 5.19 24.50 -3.84
C LEU A 114 4.84 24.03 -2.44
N VAL A 115 3.83 23.17 -2.31
CA VAL A 115 3.38 22.66 -1.01
C VAL A 115 3.92 21.28 -0.70
N PHE A 116 4.68 20.70 -1.61
CA PHE A 116 5.17 19.34 -1.48
C PHE A 116 6.00 19.10 -0.21
N PRO A 117 6.90 19.99 0.22
CA PRO A 117 7.65 19.76 1.45
C PRO A 117 6.76 19.55 2.67
N LEU A 118 5.65 20.29 2.78
CA LEU A 118 4.67 20.10 3.87
C LEU A 118 3.92 18.79 3.71
N PHE A 119 3.50 18.48 2.48
CA PHE A 119 2.85 17.22 2.15
C PHE A 119 3.75 16.03 2.52
N LEU A 120 5.05 16.13 2.22
CA LEU A 120 6.01 15.06 2.46
C LEU A 120 6.19 14.77 3.96
N VAL A 121 6.20 15.80 4.80
CA VAL A 121 6.27 15.63 6.25
C VAL A 121 5.08 14.81 6.76
N LYS A 122 3.89 15.16 6.30
CA LYS A 122 2.66 14.45 6.66
C LYS A 122 2.69 13.03 6.13
N LEU A 123 3.10 12.84 4.89
CA LEU A 123 3.18 11.54 4.24
C LEU A 123 4.12 10.59 4.98
N ARG A 124 5.31 11.07 5.36
CA ARG A 124 6.27 10.27 6.12
C ARG A 124 5.68 9.75 7.42
N LYS A 125 4.97 10.62 8.13
CA LYS A 125 4.34 10.28 9.40
C LYS A 125 3.21 9.26 9.21
N GLU A 126 2.37 9.48 8.21
CA GLU A 126 1.24 8.58 7.92
C GLU A 126 1.71 7.20 7.48
N GLU A 127 2.72 7.14 6.60
CA GLU A 127 3.22 5.86 6.11
C GLU A 127 3.92 5.07 7.21
N ALA A 128 4.65 5.72 8.09
CA ALA A 128 5.24 5.05 9.25
C ALA A 128 4.17 4.46 10.16
N ALA A 129 3.08 5.22 10.41
CA ALA A 129 1.96 4.74 11.21
C ALA A 129 1.24 3.57 10.52
N ASN A 130 1.08 3.64 9.19
CA ASN A 130 0.43 2.59 8.42
C ASN A 130 1.15 1.25 8.54
N MET A 131 2.47 1.25 8.70
CA MET A 131 3.22 0.00 8.92
C MET A 131 2.72 -0.71 10.18
N THR A 132 2.45 0.02 11.24
CA THR A 132 1.89 -0.54 12.48
C THR A 132 0.47 -1.04 12.27
N TYR A 133 -0.35 -0.29 11.56
CA TYR A 133 -1.75 -0.68 11.32
C TYR A 133 -1.87 -1.94 10.49
N LEU A 134 -1.12 -2.03 9.38
CA LEU A 134 -1.16 -3.23 8.55
C LEU A 134 -0.58 -4.45 9.28
N LYS A 135 0.45 -4.26 10.06
CA LYS A 135 1.03 -5.33 10.90
C LYS A 135 -0.01 -5.87 11.86
N THR A 136 -0.71 -4.99 12.55
CA THR A 136 -1.75 -5.38 13.51
C THR A 136 -2.87 -6.15 12.82
N ALA A 137 -3.33 -5.69 11.66
CA ALA A 137 -4.39 -6.36 10.91
C ALA A 137 -3.97 -7.76 10.47
N LEU A 138 -2.77 -7.89 9.93
CA LEU A 138 -2.26 -9.19 9.47
C LEU A 138 -2.03 -10.17 10.62
N GLU A 139 -1.46 -9.70 11.72
CA GLU A 139 -1.19 -10.57 12.86
C GLU A 139 -2.48 -11.02 13.52
N ARG A 140 -3.52 -10.20 13.51
CA ARG A 140 -4.86 -10.63 13.98
C ARG A 140 -5.43 -11.73 13.10
N ARG A 141 -5.32 -11.59 11.79
CA ARG A 141 -5.81 -12.61 10.85
C ARG A 141 -5.08 -13.93 11.06
N ALA A 142 -3.76 -13.89 11.18
CA ALA A 142 -2.94 -15.08 11.39
C ALA A 142 -3.27 -15.75 12.74
N ALA A 143 -3.40 -14.94 13.80
CA ALA A 143 -3.72 -15.45 15.15
C ALA A 143 -5.13 -16.02 15.24
N ALA A 144 -6.06 -15.53 14.40
CA ALA A 144 -7.42 -16.07 14.35
C ALA A 144 -7.50 -17.44 13.67
N GLY A 145 -6.35 -17.98 13.24
CA GLY A 145 -6.30 -19.29 12.61
C GLY A 145 -6.94 -19.31 11.26
N GLN A 146 -6.84 -18.21 10.51
CA GLN A 146 -7.35 -18.19 9.14
C GLN A 146 -6.70 -19.30 8.35
N PRO A 147 -7.48 -20.17 7.67
CA PRO A 147 -6.89 -21.18 6.84
C PRO A 147 -6.07 -20.51 5.75
N SER A 148 -4.84 -20.87 5.71
CA SER A 148 -3.92 -20.41 4.69
C SER A 148 -4.18 -21.13 3.38
#